data_b30881d08046d41ba2e11fae1dfc4239
#
_entry.id   b30881d08046d41ba2e11fae1dfc4239
#
_cell.length_a   1.000
_cell.length_b   1.000
_cell.length_c   1.000
_cell.angle_alpha   90.00
_cell.angle_beta   90.00
_cell.angle_gamma   90.00
#
_symmetry.space_group_name_H-M   'P 1'
#
loop_
_entity.id
_entity.type
_entity.pdbx_description
1 polymer ?
#
loop_
_entity_poly.entity_id
_entity_poly.type
_entity_poly.pdbx_seq_one_letter_code
_entity_poly.pdbx_strand_id
1 'polypeptide(L)'
;MEVLVDTCGWIEWLTDGILSDRFEPFLADLQSLIVPTCLQFELYKWVKRERNETLAMEVMALTNQTQVIPLTTALALYAADLSLAHRLSFADALIYATARHYEVTLVTSDDHFAGLADVTYIPKRLLSEP
;
A
#
# COMPACT_ATOMS: atom_id res chain seq x y z
N MET A 1 -9.98 0.09 -13.55
CA MET A 1 -10.33 -0.12 -12.16
C MET A 1 -9.19 0.36 -11.28
N GLU A 2 -9.49 1.22 -10.34
CA GLU A 2 -8.46 1.79 -9.45
C GLU A 2 -8.29 0.96 -8.19
N VAL A 3 -7.05 0.81 -7.75
CA VAL A 3 -6.72 0.10 -6.52
C VAL A 3 -5.64 0.86 -5.75
N LEU A 4 -5.52 0.57 -4.47
CA LEU A 4 -4.41 1.01 -3.64
C LEU A 4 -3.64 -0.23 -3.21
N VAL A 5 -2.39 -0.36 -3.65
CA VAL A 5 -1.52 -1.45 -3.23
C VAL A 5 -0.71 -0.99 -2.03
N ASP A 6 -0.79 -1.72 -0.93
CA ASP A 6 -0.07 -1.41 0.31
C ASP A 6 1.45 -1.43 0.08
N THR A 7 2.18 -0.79 0.98
CA THR A 7 3.64 -0.69 0.92
C THR A 7 4.29 -2.06 0.76
N CYS A 8 3.81 -3.07 1.47
CA CYS A 8 4.36 -4.43 1.37
C CYS A 8 4.27 -5.00 -0.04
N GLY A 9 3.20 -4.69 -0.77
CA GLY A 9 3.04 -5.14 -2.14
C GLY A 9 4.02 -4.48 -3.09
N TRP A 10 4.25 -3.17 -2.92
CA TRP A 10 5.26 -2.46 -3.68
C TRP A 10 6.66 -3.05 -3.46
N ILE A 11 7.00 -3.33 -2.19
CA ILE A 11 8.29 -3.89 -1.84
C ILE A 11 8.47 -5.28 -2.46
N GLU A 12 7.46 -6.15 -2.36
CA GLU A 12 7.51 -7.49 -2.96
C GLU A 12 7.73 -7.41 -4.46
N TRP A 13 7.02 -6.51 -5.12
CA TRP A 13 7.13 -6.35 -6.57
C TRP A 13 8.50 -5.79 -6.98
N LEU A 14 8.96 -4.75 -6.28
CA LEU A 14 10.24 -4.10 -6.60
C LEU A 14 11.46 -4.99 -6.32
N THR A 15 11.35 -5.88 -5.35
CA THR A 15 12.45 -6.78 -4.97
C THR A 15 12.32 -8.17 -5.58
N ASP A 16 11.33 -8.38 -6.44
CA ASP A 16 11.04 -9.69 -7.02
C ASP A 16 10.89 -10.78 -5.94
N GLY A 17 10.17 -10.44 -4.89
CA GLY A 17 9.92 -11.33 -3.77
C GLY A 17 8.97 -12.47 -4.13
N ILE A 18 8.75 -13.36 -3.17
CA ILE A 18 7.95 -14.58 -3.38
C ILE A 18 6.51 -14.28 -3.81
N LEU A 19 5.97 -13.10 -3.41
CA LEU A 19 4.61 -12.69 -3.78
C LEU A 19 4.57 -11.75 -4.98
N SER A 20 5.70 -11.49 -5.63
CA SER A 20 5.78 -10.52 -6.74
C SER A 20 4.72 -10.80 -7.81
N ASP A 21 4.58 -12.04 -8.24
CA ASP A 21 3.61 -12.42 -9.27
C ASP A 21 2.17 -12.19 -8.85
N ARG A 22 1.90 -12.24 -7.55
CA ARG A 22 0.56 -12.00 -7.00
C ARG A 22 0.19 -10.53 -7.02
N PHE A 23 1.18 -9.63 -6.88
CA PHE A 23 0.97 -8.19 -6.91
C PHE A 23 1.08 -7.59 -8.32
N GLU A 24 1.79 -8.26 -9.23
CA GLU A 24 2.02 -7.76 -10.60
C GLU A 24 0.75 -7.30 -11.32
N PRO A 25 -0.35 -8.06 -11.31
CA PRO A 25 -1.56 -7.64 -12.02
C PRO A 25 -2.12 -6.29 -11.53
N PHE A 26 -1.89 -5.96 -10.25
CA PHE A 26 -2.37 -4.71 -9.67
C PHE A 26 -1.43 -3.54 -9.91
N LEU A 27 -0.14 -3.80 -10.16
CA LEU A 27 0.89 -2.77 -10.29
C LEU A 27 1.27 -2.49 -11.74
N ALA A 28 0.81 -3.30 -12.69
CA ALA A 28 1.17 -3.19 -14.09
C ALA A 28 0.73 -1.89 -14.74
N ASP A 29 -0.42 -1.35 -14.31
CA ASP A 29 -0.95 -0.08 -14.83
C ASP A 29 -0.86 0.99 -13.75
N LEU A 30 0.18 1.80 -13.81
CA LEU A 30 0.43 2.84 -12.81
C LEU A 30 -0.68 3.88 -12.75
N GLN A 31 -1.36 4.16 -13.87
CA GLN A 31 -2.43 5.16 -13.89
C GLN A 31 -3.69 4.69 -13.16
N SER A 32 -3.81 3.39 -12.92
CA SER A 32 -4.91 2.83 -12.15
C SER A 32 -4.62 2.75 -10.65
N LEU A 33 -3.48 3.26 -10.21
CA LEU A 33 -3.08 3.20 -8.81
C LEU A 33 -3.33 4.52 -8.10
N ILE A 34 -3.79 4.40 -6.85
CA ILE A 34 -3.83 5.50 -5.90
C ILE A 34 -2.70 5.26 -4.90
N VAL A 35 -1.90 6.29 -4.66
CA VAL A 35 -0.76 6.20 -3.73
C VAL A 35 -0.84 7.37 -2.76
N PRO A 36 -1.16 7.10 -1.48
CA PRO A 36 -1.12 8.17 -0.48
C PRO A 36 0.31 8.58 -0.16
N THR A 37 0.51 9.85 0.21
CA THR A 37 1.85 10.36 0.52
C THR A 37 2.50 9.62 1.68
N CYS A 38 1.73 9.10 2.64
CA CYS A 38 2.29 8.29 3.72
C CYS A 38 2.90 6.98 3.21
N LEU A 39 2.35 6.41 2.13
CA LEU A 39 2.94 5.23 1.49
C LEU A 39 4.26 5.61 0.81
N GLN A 40 4.32 6.77 0.16
CA GLN A 40 5.58 7.26 -0.40
C GLN A 40 6.65 7.40 0.69
N PHE A 41 6.27 7.92 1.86
CA PHE A 41 7.18 8.02 2.99
C PHE A 41 7.75 6.65 3.39
N GLU A 42 6.88 5.67 3.58
CA GLU A 42 7.30 4.33 3.99
C GLU A 42 8.17 3.67 2.94
N LEU A 43 7.78 3.78 1.68
CA LEU A 43 8.47 3.14 0.56
C LEU A 43 9.85 3.78 0.34
N TYR A 44 9.91 5.10 0.33
CA TYR A 44 11.17 5.83 0.21
C TYR A 44 12.15 5.46 1.32
N LYS A 45 11.64 5.48 2.56
CA LYS A 45 12.43 5.15 3.74
C LYS A 45 13.01 3.73 3.64
N TRP A 46 12.18 2.76 3.24
CA TRP A 46 12.59 1.36 3.13
C TRP A 46 13.67 1.20 2.05
N VAL A 47 13.44 1.74 0.86
CA VAL A 47 14.37 1.59 -0.26
C VAL A 47 15.69 2.28 0.03
N LYS A 48 15.64 3.48 0.60
CA LYS A 48 16.85 4.22 0.94
C LYS A 48 17.69 3.48 1.98
N ARG A 49 17.03 2.90 2.98
CA ARG A 49 17.71 2.14 4.04
C ARG A 49 18.27 0.81 3.53
N GLU A 50 17.48 0.06 2.76
CA GLU A 50 17.84 -1.30 2.34
C GLU A 50 18.68 -1.34 1.07
N ARG A 51 18.66 -0.30 0.29
CA ARG A 51 19.41 -0.19 -0.99
C ARG A 51 20.24 1.07 -1.00
N ASN A 52 19.74 2.14 -1.61
CA ASN A 52 20.45 3.42 -1.70
C ASN A 52 19.48 4.55 -2.09
N GLU A 53 19.99 5.80 -2.00
CA GLU A 53 19.17 6.98 -2.29
C GLU A 53 18.79 7.07 -3.77
N THR A 54 19.71 6.72 -4.68
CA THR A 54 19.44 6.79 -6.11
C THR A 54 18.23 5.93 -6.48
N LEU A 55 18.19 4.70 -6.00
CA LEU A 55 17.08 3.80 -6.25
C LEU A 55 15.80 4.32 -5.58
N ALA A 56 15.91 4.86 -4.36
CA ALA A 56 14.75 5.43 -3.66
C ALA A 56 14.12 6.57 -4.48
N MET A 57 14.95 7.45 -5.07
CA MET A 57 14.46 8.52 -5.92
C MET A 57 13.80 8.01 -7.21
N GLU A 58 14.36 6.95 -7.80
CA GLU A 58 13.75 6.32 -8.97
C GLU A 58 12.38 5.72 -8.65
N VAL A 59 12.26 5.09 -7.49
CA VAL A 59 10.98 4.55 -7.02
C VAL A 59 9.96 5.67 -6.78
N MET A 60 10.40 6.79 -6.21
CA MET A 60 9.52 7.95 -6.03
C MET A 60 9.03 8.50 -7.37
N ALA A 61 9.90 8.57 -8.37
CA ALA A 61 9.51 8.99 -9.70
C ALA A 61 8.45 8.05 -10.29
N LEU A 62 8.58 6.75 -10.02
CA LEU A 62 7.59 5.75 -10.44
C LEU A 62 6.24 5.99 -9.76
N THR A 63 6.23 6.22 -8.44
CA THR A 63 4.98 6.51 -7.71
C THR A 63 4.33 7.80 -8.20
N ASN A 64 5.10 8.79 -8.66
CA ASN A 64 4.56 10.03 -9.18
C ASN A 64 3.83 9.86 -10.52
N GLN A 65 3.94 8.70 -11.15
CA GLN A 65 3.13 8.37 -12.33
C GLN A 65 1.76 7.82 -11.96
N THR A 66 1.50 7.64 -10.68
CA THR A 66 0.19 7.21 -10.16
C THR A 66 -0.62 8.44 -9.72
N GLN A 67 -1.82 8.20 -9.18
CA GLN A 67 -2.62 9.25 -8.55
C GLN A 67 -2.15 9.40 -7.11
N VAL A 68 -1.27 10.37 -6.85
CA VAL A 68 -0.75 10.63 -5.51
C VAL A 68 -1.77 11.42 -4.70
N ILE A 69 -2.12 10.93 -3.52
CA ILE A 69 -3.13 11.53 -2.66
C ILE A 69 -2.46 12.11 -1.41
N PRO A 70 -2.47 13.42 -1.23
CA PRO A 70 -1.89 14.04 -0.04
C PRO A 70 -2.76 13.79 1.18
N LEU A 71 -2.13 13.73 2.35
CA LEU A 71 -2.84 13.64 3.62
C LEU A 71 -3.50 14.98 3.91
N THR A 72 -4.82 14.95 4.11
CA THR A 72 -5.62 16.11 4.50
C THR A 72 -6.12 15.95 5.92
N THR A 73 -6.63 17.04 6.50
CA THR A 73 -7.27 16.97 7.83
C THR A 73 -8.41 15.97 7.82
N ALA A 74 -9.24 15.98 6.78
CA ALA A 74 -10.38 15.06 6.69
C ALA A 74 -9.92 13.61 6.69
N LEU A 75 -8.90 13.27 5.92
CA LEU A 75 -8.34 11.90 5.90
C LEU A 75 -7.71 11.53 7.24
N ALA A 76 -7.02 12.47 7.88
CA ALA A 76 -6.41 12.23 9.18
C ALA A 76 -7.44 11.86 10.24
N LEU A 77 -8.55 12.60 10.29
CA LEU A 77 -9.62 12.33 11.26
C LEU A 77 -10.34 11.02 10.96
N TYR A 78 -10.62 10.74 9.70
CA TYR A 78 -11.22 9.48 9.29
C TYR A 78 -10.31 8.30 9.64
N ALA A 79 -9.00 8.45 9.41
CA ALA A 79 -8.03 7.43 9.79
C ALA A 79 -8.02 7.18 11.30
N ALA A 80 -8.14 8.23 12.10
CA ALA A 80 -8.21 8.09 13.55
C ALA A 80 -9.44 7.26 13.97
N ASP A 81 -10.59 7.53 13.35
CA ASP A 81 -11.80 6.75 13.60
C ASP A 81 -11.62 5.28 13.24
N LEU A 82 -11.01 5.01 12.08
CA LEU A 82 -10.75 3.63 11.64
C LEU A 82 -9.71 2.93 12.52
N SER A 83 -8.72 3.66 13.00
CA SER A 83 -7.73 3.14 13.94
C SER A 83 -8.39 2.64 15.23
N LEU A 84 -9.30 3.43 15.76
CA LEU A 84 -10.04 3.06 16.97
C LEU A 84 -10.98 1.88 16.73
N ALA A 85 -11.66 1.87 15.58
CA ALA A 85 -12.63 0.82 15.25
C ALA A 85 -11.98 -0.52 14.97
N HIS A 86 -10.81 -0.54 14.32
CA HIS A 86 -10.18 -1.76 13.82
C HIS A 86 -8.81 -2.04 14.44
N ARG A 87 -8.38 -1.22 15.39
CA ARG A 87 -7.07 -1.37 16.08
C ARG A 87 -5.90 -1.33 15.10
N LEU A 88 -5.95 -0.42 14.14
CA LEU A 88 -4.90 -0.24 13.17
C LEU A 88 -3.84 0.71 13.68
N SER A 89 -2.57 0.47 13.30
CA SER A 89 -1.48 1.39 13.56
C SER A 89 -1.69 2.70 12.79
N PHE A 90 -0.88 3.70 13.10
CA PHE A 90 -0.96 5.02 12.46
C PHE A 90 -0.89 4.92 10.93
N ALA A 91 0.16 4.29 10.42
CA ALA A 91 0.36 4.19 8.96
C ALA A 91 -0.73 3.34 8.30
N ASP A 92 -1.07 2.20 8.90
CA ASP A 92 -2.11 1.32 8.36
C ASP A 92 -3.46 2.03 8.31
N ALA A 93 -3.79 2.79 9.35
CA ALA A 93 -5.04 3.53 9.38
C ALA A 93 -5.11 4.59 8.28
N LEU A 94 -4.00 5.31 8.02
CA LEU A 94 -3.95 6.32 6.96
C LEU A 94 -4.12 5.69 5.58
N ILE A 95 -3.49 4.55 5.34
CA ILE A 95 -3.61 3.82 4.08
C ILE A 95 -5.04 3.32 3.89
N TYR A 96 -5.61 2.69 4.91
CA TYR A 96 -6.97 2.17 4.83
C TYR A 96 -8.00 3.29 4.65
N ALA A 97 -7.84 4.39 5.38
CA ALA A 97 -8.72 5.55 5.24
C ALA A 97 -8.72 6.11 3.82
N THR A 98 -7.54 6.17 3.20
CA THR A 98 -7.42 6.64 1.82
C THR A 98 -8.17 5.72 0.87
N ALA A 99 -7.99 4.41 0.99
CA ALA A 99 -8.69 3.43 0.16
C ALA A 99 -10.20 3.55 0.31
N ARG A 100 -10.68 3.64 1.55
CA ARG A 100 -12.12 3.73 1.84
C ARG A 100 -12.72 5.05 1.35
N HIS A 101 -12.00 6.15 1.51
CA HIS A 101 -12.48 7.46 1.09
C HIS A 101 -12.66 7.53 -0.44
N TYR A 102 -11.74 6.94 -1.18
CA TYR A 102 -11.79 6.94 -2.65
C TYR A 102 -12.53 5.72 -3.22
N GLU A 103 -13.09 4.89 -2.35
CA GLU A 103 -13.90 3.73 -2.74
C GLU A 103 -13.13 2.78 -3.67
N VAL A 104 -11.87 2.53 -3.34
CA VAL A 104 -11.03 1.58 -4.06
C VAL A 104 -10.67 0.41 -3.15
N THR A 105 -10.29 -0.71 -3.77
CA THR A 105 -9.84 -1.88 -3.02
C THR A 105 -8.40 -1.68 -2.54
N LEU A 106 -8.15 -2.02 -1.28
CA LEU A 106 -6.79 -2.11 -0.73
C LEU A 106 -6.27 -3.52 -0.98
N VAL A 107 -5.14 -3.62 -1.66
CA VAL A 107 -4.48 -4.91 -1.94
C VAL A 107 -3.26 -5.01 -1.03
N THR A 108 -3.21 -6.02 -0.18
CA THR A 108 -2.19 -6.13 0.86
C THR A 108 -1.90 -7.58 1.23
N SER A 109 -0.71 -7.84 1.74
CA SER A 109 -0.33 -9.09 2.40
C SER A 109 -0.19 -8.94 3.92
N ASP A 110 -0.55 -7.77 4.45
CA ASP A 110 -0.51 -7.50 5.90
C ASP A 110 -1.78 -8.05 6.54
N ASP A 111 -1.62 -9.00 7.46
CA ASP A 111 -2.74 -9.67 8.12
C ASP A 111 -3.54 -8.75 9.05
N HIS A 112 -3.03 -7.57 9.42
CA HIS A 112 -3.79 -6.57 10.17
C HIS A 112 -5.05 -6.12 9.41
N PHE A 113 -5.04 -6.24 8.09
CA PHE A 113 -6.18 -5.87 7.25
C PHE A 113 -7.09 -7.05 6.90
N ALA A 114 -6.71 -8.27 7.26
CA ALA A 114 -7.48 -9.46 6.90
C ALA A 114 -8.90 -9.36 7.46
N GLY A 115 -9.87 -9.59 6.60
CA GLY A 115 -11.28 -9.56 7.00
C GLY A 115 -11.92 -8.18 7.02
N LEU A 116 -11.18 -7.12 6.77
CA LEU A 116 -11.76 -5.78 6.70
C LEU A 116 -12.44 -5.55 5.34
N ALA A 117 -13.43 -4.65 5.33
CA ALA A 117 -14.18 -4.35 4.12
C ALA A 117 -13.28 -3.76 3.03
N ASP A 118 -13.53 -4.14 1.78
CA ASP A 118 -12.83 -3.63 0.59
C ASP A 118 -11.34 -3.91 0.58
N VAL A 119 -10.94 -5.03 1.17
CA VAL A 119 -9.55 -5.49 1.19
C VAL A 119 -9.43 -6.77 0.39
N THR A 120 -8.45 -6.82 -0.52
CA THR A 120 -7.99 -8.06 -1.15
C THR A 120 -6.72 -8.47 -0.42
N TYR A 121 -6.85 -9.50 0.41
CA TYR A 121 -5.73 -9.97 1.22
C TYR A 121 -5.00 -11.09 0.48
N ILE A 122 -3.68 -10.91 0.31
CA ILE A 122 -2.80 -11.89 -0.31
C ILE A 122 -1.93 -12.49 0.79
N PRO A 123 -2.20 -13.73 1.21
CA PRO A 123 -1.45 -14.36 2.32
C PRO A 123 0.03 -14.48 2.00
N LYS A 124 0.86 -14.24 2.99
CA LYS A 124 2.32 -14.37 2.86
C LYS A 124 2.74 -15.82 2.66
N ARG A 125 1.92 -16.78 3.12
CA ARG A 125 2.18 -18.21 2.92
C ARG A 125 1.31 -18.74 1.80
N LEU A 126 1.89 -19.61 0.98
CA LEU A 126 1.14 -20.33 -0.02
C LEU A 126 0.24 -21.35 0.68
N LEU A 127 -1.01 -21.45 0.21
CA LEU A 127 -2.01 -22.35 0.81
C LEU A 127 -1.63 -23.82 0.72
N SER A 128 -0.75 -24.15 -0.22
CA SER A 128 -0.28 -25.52 -0.43
C SER A 128 0.81 -25.95 0.55
N GLU A 129 1.29 -25.07 1.38
CA GLU A 129 2.30 -25.42 2.39
C GLU A 129 1.64 -26.14 3.55
N PRO A 130 2.19 -27.31 3.94
CA PRO A 130 1.69 -28.05 5.07
C PRO A 130 1.94 -27.33 6.39
#